data_e04dda928c40664b1eba3cc2316f3f5d
#
_entry.id   e04dda928c40664b1eba3cc2316f3f5d
#
_cell.length_a   1.000
_cell.length_b   1.000
_cell.length_c   1.000
_cell.angle_alpha   90.00
_cell.angle_beta   90.00
_cell.angle_gamma   90.00
#
_symmetry.space_group_name_H-M   'P 1'
#
loop_
_entity.id
_entity.type
_entity.pdbx_description
1 polymer ?
#
loop_
_entity_poly.entity_id
_entity_poly.type
_entity_poly.pdbx_seq_one_letter_code
_entity_poly.pdbx_strand_id
1 'polypeptide(L)'
;MNFLQKTLLTALPCVLFSLAPTAANADNGITEYFGSFNSSVSQNPEGGSRADSLIAKAKNFIGLPYRFGGTSPTSGFDCSGFMQYVYKQTANINLPRTSDSMAQVGKRINRSELKPGDMVFFSHGGGRISHVGMYIGEGRFIHSPSTGKSISITSLDSGYWANKFVTARRVLDA
;
A
#
# COMPACT_ATOMS: atom_id res chain seq x y z
N MET A 1 -36.98 29.70 43.40
CA MET A 1 -35.92 30.46 44.07
C MET A 1 -34.83 30.76 43.07
N ASN A 2 -34.74 32.05 42.80
CA ASN A 2 -33.81 32.73 41.91
C ASN A 2 -32.35 32.48 42.24
N PHE A 3 -31.48 32.49 41.23
CA PHE A 3 -30.31 33.39 41.22
C PHE A 3 -29.78 33.53 39.79
N LEU A 4 -30.01 34.75 39.29
CA LEU A 4 -29.27 35.35 38.18
C LEU A 4 -27.89 35.81 38.70
N GLN A 5 -26.86 35.69 37.91
CA GLN A 5 -25.71 36.60 37.83
C GLN A 5 -25.07 36.43 36.47
N LYS A 6 -25.27 37.35 35.57
CA LYS A 6 -24.64 38.66 35.26
C LYS A 6 -23.16 38.53 34.86
N THR A 7 -22.99 38.56 33.54
CA THR A 7 -22.08 39.41 32.72
C THR A 7 -20.77 39.91 33.33
N LEU A 8 -19.66 39.67 32.62
CA LEU A 8 -18.70 40.76 32.39
C LEU A 8 -17.98 40.52 31.01
N LEU A 9 -18.26 41.46 30.15
CA LEU A 9 -17.61 41.68 28.85
C LEU A 9 -16.39 42.56 29.11
N THR A 10 -15.17 42.11 28.79
CA THR A 10 -14.02 42.99 28.71
C THR A 10 -13.38 42.88 27.34
N ALA A 11 -13.62 43.90 26.55
CA ALA A 11 -12.90 44.18 25.33
C ALA A 11 -11.49 44.70 25.65
N LEU A 12 -10.47 44.22 24.97
CA LEU A 12 -9.15 44.83 24.96
C LEU A 12 -8.73 45.13 23.49
N PRO A 13 -8.02 46.23 23.27
CA PRO A 13 -7.95 46.87 21.94
C PRO A 13 -6.84 46.32 21.04
N CYS A 14 -7.09 46.45 19.75
CA CYS A 14 -6.12 46.36 18.65
C CYS A 14 -4.94 47.32 18.88
N VAL A 15 -3.72 46.78 18.84
CA VAL A 15 -2.53 47.57 18.55
C VAL A 15 -2.02 47.16 17.16
N LEU A 16 -2.27 48.06 16.21
CA LEU A 16 -1.67 48.05 14.88
C LEU A 16 -0.22 48.53 15.00
N PHE A 17 0.73 47.67 14.77
CA PHE A 17 2.11 48.08 14.52
C PHE A 17 2.41 47.95 13.03
N SER A 18 2.35 49.08 12.35
CA SER A 18 2.81 49.31 11.01
C SER A 18 4.31 49.62 11.07
N LEU A 19 5.12 48.81 10.40
CA LEU A 19 6.49 49.16 10.06
C LEU A 19 6.76 48.75 8.62
N ALA A 20 6.93 49.76 7.78
CA ALA A 20 7.26 49.69 6.38
C ALA A 20 8.76 49.33 6.15
N PRO A 21 9.14 48.85 4.95
CA PRO A 21 10.45 48.31 4.68
C PRO A 21 11.45 49.42 4.27
N THR A 22 12.63 49.33 4.84
CA THR A 22 13.79 50.05 4.25
C THR A 22 14.55 49.11 3.28
N ALA A 23 14.58 49.50 2.02
CA ALA A 23 15.46 48.94 1.04
C ALA A 23 16.93 49.33 1.35
N ALA A 24 17.79 48.33 1.40
CA ALA A 24 19.22 48.54 1.27
C ALA A 24 19.76 47.56 0.23
N ASN A 25 20.11 48.11 -0.94
CA ASN A 25 20.93 47.45 -1.92
C ASN A 25 22.35 47.26 -1.37
N ALA A 26 22.87 46.05 -1.41
CA ALA A 26 24.29 45.81 -1.43
C ALA A 26 24.55 44.67 -2.43
N ASP A 27 25.01 45.12 -3.57
CA ASP A 27 25.67 44.36 -4.62
C ASP A 27 26.95 43.74 -4.05
N ASN A 28 27.15 42.42 -4.20
CA ASN A 28 28.46 41.81 -4.44
C ASN A 28 28.33 40.29 -4.66
N GLY A 29 28.43 39.93 -5.90
CA GLY A 29 29.23 38.86 -6.48
C GLY A 29 29.51 37.59 -5.65
N ILE A 30 28.64 36.56 -5.82
CA ILE A 30 29.08 35.17 -5.90
C ILE A 30 28.24 34.51 -7.00
N THR A 31 28.57 34.79 -8.25
CA THR A 31 28.28 33.91 -9.36
C THR A 31 29.24 32.73 -9.31
N GLU A 32 28.71 31.56 -9.67
CA GLU A 32 29.46 30.33 -9.92
C GLU A 32 29.65 29.41 -8.70
N TYR A 33 28.63 28.59 -8.38
CA TYR A 33 28.80 27.18 -8.08
C TYR A 33 27.45 26.44 -7.85
N PHE A 34 26.47 26.60 -8.73
CA PHE A 34 25.37 25.67 -8.79
C PHE A 34 25.19 25.16 -10.21
N GLY A 35 26.08 24.22 -10.53
CA GLY A 35 25.93 23.35 -11.68
C GLY A 35 24.61 22.62 -11.59
N SER A 36 23.92 22.66 -12.68
CA SER A 36 22.78 21.87 -13.16
C SER A 36 22.49 20.61 -12.38
N PHE A 37 21.62 20.66 -11.36
CA PHE A 37 20.84 19.53 -10.92
C PHE A 37 19.40 19.71 -11.42
N ASN A 38 19.25 19.55 -12.74
CA ASN A 38 17.94 19.41 -13.34
C ASN A 38 17.54 17.93 -13.24
N SER A 39 17.22 17.50 -12.04
CA SER A 39 16.52 16.25 -11.81
C SER A 39 15.07 16.60 -11.55
N SER A 40 14.23 16.33 -12.52
CA SER A 40 12.79 16.35 -12.41
C SER A 40 12.36 15.38 -11.30
N VAL A 41 12.47 15.80 -10.05
CA VAL A 41 11.83 15.13 -8.94
C VAL A 41 10.37 15.56 -8.99
N SER A 42 9.55 14.72 -9.58
CA SER A 42 8.10 14.76 -9.39
C SER A 42 7.85 14.60 -7.89
N GLN A 43 7.70 15.73 -7.21
CA GLN A 43 7.36 15.76 -5.78
C GLN A 43 5.89 15.40 -5.66
N ASN A 44 5.63 14.11 -5.48
CA ASN A 44 4.38 13.63 -4.90
C ASN A 44 4.57 13.71 -3.38
N PRO A 45 3.81 14.52 -2.61
CA PRO A 45 4.07 14.75 -1.19
C PRO A 45 3.66 13.59 -0.26
N GLU A 46 3.31 12.44 -0.80
CA GLU A 46 3.08 11.20 -0.06
C GLU A 46 4.02 10.12 -0.61
N GLY A 47 5.20 10.03 -0.05
CA GLY A 47 6.33 9.22 -0.51
C GLY A 47 6.20 7.70 -0.36
N GLY A 48 5.03 7.11 -0.62
CA GLY A 48 4.84 5.66 -0.72
C GLY A 48 4.68 5.23 -2.17
N SER A 49 5.38 4.16 -2.58
CA SER A 49 5.15 3.56 -3.89
C SER A 49 3.74 2.98 -3.99
N ARG A 50 3.23 2.74 -5.22
CA ARG A 50 1.95 2.02 -5.41
C ARG A 50 1.94 0.67 -4.69
N ALA A 51 3.10 0.02 -4.61
CA ALA A 51 3.26 -1.23 -3.88
C ALA A 51 3.11 -1.03 -2.37
N ASP A 52 3.66 0.04 -1.80
CA ASP A 52 3.52 0.36 -0.37
C ASP A 52 2.06 0.59 0.00
N SER A 53 1.32 1.32 -0.83
CA SER A 53 -0.12 1.56 -0.65
C SER A 53 -0.92 0.25 -0.71
N LEU A 54 -0.58 -0.66 -1.63
CA LEU A 54 -1.18 -1.99 -1.76
C LEU A 54 -0.95 -2.83 -0.49
N ILE A 55 0.30 -2.86 -0.01
CA ILE A 55 0.69 -3.63 1.16
C ILE A 55 0.05 -3.06 2.43
N ALA A 56 0.02 -1.73 2.58
CA ALA A 56 -0.64 -1.06 3.69
C ALA A 56 -2.13 -1.42 3.72
N LYS A 57 -2.82 -1.34 2.57
CA LYS A 57 -4.22 -1.74 2.44
C LYS A 57 -4.44 -3.21 2.81
N ALA A 58 -3.59 -4.11 2.32
CA ALA A 58 -3.69 -5.53 2.63
C ALA A 58 -3.50 -5.83 4.12
N LYS A 59 -2.55 -5.17 4.77
CA LYS A 59 -2.27 -5.34 6.21
C LYS A 59 -3.45 -4.96 7.10
N ASN A 60 -4.32 -4.05 6.68
CA ASN A 60 -5.52 -3.67 7.43
C ASN A 60 -6.53 -4.81 7.59
N PHE A 61 -6.37 -5.90 6.86
CA PHE A 61 -7.24 -7.08 6.92
C PHE A 61 -6.62 -8.26 7.67
N ILE A 62 -5.41 -8.12 8.22
CA ILE A 62 -4.79 -9.18 9.03
C ILE A 62 -5.72 -9.56 10.17
N GLY A 63 -5.92 -10.86 10.37
CA GLY A 63 -6.83 -11.42 11.37
C GLY A 63 -8.26 -11.64 10.86
N LEU A 64 -8.65 -11.09 9.69
CA LEU A 64 -9.96 -11.36 9.11
C LEU A 64 -10.07 -12.83 8.67
N PRO A 65 -11.15 -13.55 9.06
CA PRO A 65 -11.27 -14.97 8.76
C PRO A 65 -11.35 -15.26 7.26
N TYR A 66 -10.78 -16.40 6.87
CA TYR A 66 -10.99 -16.95 5.53
C TYR A 66 -12.47 -17.34 5.32
N ARG A 67 -12.97 -17.01 4.16
CA ARG A 67 -14.31 -17.45 3.69
C ARG A 67 -14.21 -17.93 2.25
N PHE A 68 -14.54 -19.18 1.99
CA PHE A 68 -14.59 -19.71 0.63
C PHE A 68 -15.56 -18.90 -0.24
N GLY A 69 -15.11 -18.45 -1.42
CA GLY A 69 -15.88 -17.59 -2.31
C GLY A 69 -16.02 -16.14 -1.86
N GLY A 70 -15.46 -15.76 -0.71
CA GLY A 70 -15.57 -14.42 -0.15
C GLY A 70 -14.73 -13.39 -0.93
N THR A 71 -15.29 -12.18 -1.11
CA THR A 71 -14.69 -11.09 -1.91
C THR A 71 -14.77 -9.72 -1.24
N SER A 72 -15.22 -9.65 0.00
CA SER A 72 -15.41 -8.36 0.71
C SER A 72 -15.05 -8.45 2.19
N PRO A 73 -14.76 -7.32 2.84
CA PRO A 73 -14.48 -7.30 4.28
C PRO A 73 -15.65 -7.82 5.14
N THR A 74 -16.88 -7.63 4.68
CA THR A 74 -18.09 -8.04 5.40
C THR A 74 -18.39 -9.54 5.25
N SER A 75 -18.11 -10.11 4.07
CA SER A 75 -18.32 -11.52 3.79
C SER A 75 -17.13 -12.40 4.15
N GLY A 76 -15.96 -11.82 4.43
CA GLY A 76 -14.68 -12.49 4.46
C GLY A 76 -14.06 -12.65 3.06
N PHE A 77 -12.87 -13.21 2.99
CA PHE A 77 -12.13 -13.38 1.74
C PHE A 77 -11.64 -14.82 1.57
N ASP A 78 -11.72 -15.34 0.33
CA ASP A 78 -10.79 -16.40 -0.09
C ASP A 78 -9.48 -15.77 -0.64
N CYS A 79 -8.52 -16.61 -1.03
CA CYS A 79 -7.19 -16.15 -1.45
C CYS A 79 -7.24 -15.17 -2.64
N SER A 80 -7.98 -15.51 -3.69
CA SER A 80 -8.11 -14.70 -4.90
C SER A 80 -9.05 -13.50 -4.72
N GLY A 81 -10.13 -13.64 -3.96
CA GLY A 81 -11.02 -12.53 -3.62
C GLY A 81 -10.32 -11.44 -2.80
N PHE A 82 -9.41 -11.84 -1.91
CA PHE A 82 -8.55 -10.91 -1.20
C PHE A 82 -7.65 -10.10 -2.15
N MET A 83 -6.99 -10.78 -3.09
CA MET A 83 -6.18 -10.12 -4.12
C MET A 83 -7.03 -9.19 -4.97
N GLN A 84 -8.19 -9.66 -5.50
CA GLN A 84 -9.09 -8.81 -6.28
C GLN A 84 -9.45 -7.53 -5.55
N TYR A 85 -9.86 -7.66 -4.29
CA TYR A 85 -10.29 -6.51 -3.50
C TYR A 85 -9.16 -5.50 -3.29
N VAL A 86 -7.99 -5.95 -2.85
CA VAL A 86 -6.86 -5.06 -2.54
C VAL A 86 -6.37 -4.34 -3.80
N TYR A 87 -6.14 -5.06 -4.90
CA TYR A 87 -5.67 -4.46 -6.15
C TYR A 87 -6.69 -3.51 -6.77
N LYS A 88 -7.99 -3.84 -6.69
CA LYS A 88 -9.05 -2.95 -7.17
C LYS A 88 -9.13 -1.67 -6.37
N GLN A 89 -9.13 -1.77 -5.03
CA GLN A 89 -9.30 -0.61 -4.15
C GLN A 89 -8.10 0.34 -4.14
N THR A 90 -6.89 -0.18 -4.38
CA THR A 90 -5.67 0.62 -4.25
C THR A 90 -5.11 1.08 -5.60
N ALA A 91 -5.15 0.21 -6.60
CA ALA A 91 -4.51 0.46 -7.89
C ALA A 91 -5.50 0.51 -9.07
N ASN A 92 -6.82 0.34 -8.81
CA ASN A 92 -7.88 0.20 -9.82
C ASN A 92 -7.63 -0.93 -10.84
N ILE A 93 -6.91 -1.97 -10.43
CA ILE A 93 -6.62 -3.15 -11.26
C ILE A 93 -7.71 -4.19 -11.05
N ASN A 94 -8.35 -4.63 -12.15
CA ASN A 94 -9.32 -5.72 -12.12
C ASN A 94 -8.61 -7.05 -12.38
N LEU A 95 -8.48 -7.87 -11.35
CA LEU A 95 -7.91 -9.22 -11.47
C LEU A 95 -9.01 -10.25 -11.80
N PRO A 96 -8.69 -11.35 -12.50
CA PRO A 96 -9.60 -12.48 -12.67
C PRO A 96 -10.04 -13.08 -11.32
N ARG A 97 -11.18 -13.83 -11.30
CA ARG A 97 -11.73 -14.34 -10.03
C ARG A 97 -10.91 -15.44 -9.38
N THR A 98 -10.23 -16.28 -10.13
CA THR A 98 -9.53 -17.45 -9.60
C THR A 98 -8.02 -17.28 -9.60
N SER A 99 -7.32 -17.91 -8.66
CA SER A 99 -5.86 -17.88 -8.60
C SER A 99 -5.20 -18.45 -9.87
N ASP A 100 -5.78 -19.46 -10.47
CA ASP A 100 -5.30 -20.07 -11.72
C ASP A 100 -5.37 -19.07 -12.89
N SER A 101 -6.50 -18.37 -13.04
CA SER A 101 -6.65 -17.31 -14.05
C SER A 101 -5.77 -16.08 -13.76
N MET A 102 -5.58 -15.70 -12.49
CA MET A 102 -4.65 -14.63 -12.11
C MET A 102 -3.21 -14.93 -12.50
N ALA A 103 -2.82 -16.21 -12.48
CA ALA A 103 -1.48 -16.62 -12.88
C ALA A 103 -1.22 -16.50 -14.40
N GLN A 104 -2.24 -16.17 -15.19
CA GLN A 104 -2.11 -15.94 -16.64
C GLN A 104 -2.02 -14.45 -17.00
N VAL A 105 -2.19 -13.53 -16.04
CA VAL A 105 -2.17 -12.08 -16.32
C VAL A 105 -0.91 -11.42 -15.78
N GLY A 106 -0.50 -10.33 -16.43
CA GLY A 106 0.70 -9.58 -16.09
C GLY A 106 2.01 -10.24 -16.51
N LYS A 107 3.12 -9.59 -16.18
CA LYS A 107 4.47 -10.05 -16.47
C LYS A 107 4.86 -11.22 -15.56
N ARG A 108 5.36 -12.31 -16.12
CA ARG A 108 5.96 -13.41 -15.34
C ARG A 108 7.24 -12.93 -14.67
N ILE A 109 7.39 -13.23 -13.38
CA ILE A 109 8.53 -12.83 -12.56
C ILE A 109 9.22 -14.09 -12.01
N ASN A 110 10.53 -14.15 -12.11
CA ASN A 110 11.32 -15.17 -11.44
C ASN A 110 11.37 -14.92 -9.93
N ARG A 111 11.54 -15.96 -9.13
CA ARG A 111 11.58 -15.84 -7.68
C ARG A 111 12.64 -14.86 -7.18
N SER A 112 13.80 -14.81 -7.82
CA SER A 112 14.91 -13.91 -7.50
C SER A 112 14.65 -12.43 -7.84
N GLU A 113 13.63 -12.16 -8.67
CA GLU A 113 13.26 -10.81 -9.13
C GLU A 113 12.00 -10.27 -8.44
N LEU A 114 11.51 -10.97 -7.42
CA LEU A 114 10.32 -10.57 -6.65
C LEU A 114 10.47 -9.19 -6.05
N LYS A 115 9.45 -8.37 -6.22
CA LYS A 115 9.31 -7.04 -5.60
C LYS A 115 8.01 -6.96 -4.82
N PRO A 116 7.97 -6.14 -3.76
CA PRO A 116 6.73 -5.87 -3.03
C PRO A 116 5.59 -5.51 -4.00
N GLY A 117 4.42 -6.12 -3.79
CA GLY A 117 3.27 -5.97 -4.67
C GLY A 117 3.19 -6.98 -5.83
N ASP A 118 4.13 -7.93 -5.96
CA ASP A 118 3.98 -9.04 -6.90
C ASP A 118 3.02 -10.11 -6.36
N MET A 119 2.20 -10.70 -7.23
CA MET A 119 1.41 -11.88 -6.87
C MET A 119 2.30 -13.13 -6.89
N VAL A 120 2.21 -13.94 -5.86
CA VAL A 120 2.91 -15.23 -5.73
C VAL A 120 1.89 -16.36 -5.72
N PHE A 121 2.15 -17.42 -6.49
CA PHE A 121 1.22 -18.50 -6.76
C PHE A 121 1.77 -19.84 -6.30
N PHE A 122 0.87 -20.66 -5.75
CA PHE A 122 1.22 -21.94 -5.13
C PHE A 122 0.32 -23.07 -5.62
N SER A 123 0.86 -24.31 -5.55
CA SER A 123 0.12 -25.53 -5.78
C SER A 123 0.11 -26.39 -4.52
N HIS A 124 -1.08 -26.79 -4.06
CA HIS A 124 -1.18 -27.75 -2.95
C HIS A 124 -0.84 -29.19 -3.38
N GLY A 125 -0.85 -29.45 -4.68
CA GLY A 125 -0.51 -30.75 -5.29
C GLY A 125 -0.91 -30.80 -6.78
N GLY A 126 -0.33 -31.71 -7.54
CA GLY A 126 -0.70 -31.96 -8.94
C GLY A 126 -0.30 -30.88 -9.96
N GLY A 127 0.54 -29.90 -9.58
CA GLY A 127 1.04 -28.87 -10.50
C GLY A 127 0.07 -27.74 -10.84
N ARG A 128 -1.24 -27.90 -10.53
CA ARG A 128 -2.25 -26.87 -10.79
C ARG A 128 -2.17 -25.78 -9.71
N ILE A 129 -2.23 -24.51 -10.14
CA ILE A 129 -2.31 -23.38 -9.21
C ILE A 129 -3.64 -23.41 -8.46
N SER A 130 -3.56 -23.39 -7.15
CA SER A 130 -4.70 -23.47 -6.24
C SER A 130 -4.70 -22.39 -5.16
N HIS A 131 -3.65 -21.56 -5.10
CA HIS A 131 -3.54 -20.50 -4.10
C HIS A 131 -2.74 -19.31 -4.62
N VAL A 132 -3.03 -18.12 -4.06
CA VAL A 132 -2.36 -16.86 -4.38
C VAL A 132 -2.18 -16.01 -3.11
N GLY A 133 -1.08 -15.28 -3.07
CA GLY A 133 -0.81 -14.21 -2.10
C GLY A 133 -0.07 -13.06 -2.74
N MET A 134 0.24 -12.03 -1.96
CA MET A 134 1.02 -10.87 -2.39
C MET A 134 2.35 -10.83 -1.66
N TYR A 135 3.45 -10.78 -2.41
CA TYR A 135 4.79 -10.59 -1.86
C TYR A 135 4.92 -9.21 -1.22
N ILE A 136 5.47 -9.15 -0.03
CA ILE A 136 5.61 -7.91 0.75
C ILE A 136 7.07 -7.56 1.07
N GLY A 137 8.02 -8.27 0.45
CA GLY A 137 9.45 -8.12 0.73
C GLY A 137 9.99 -9.10 1.77
N GLU A 138 11.30 -9.19 1.88
CA GLU A 138 12.03 -9.97 2.90
C GLU A 138 11.61 -11.44 2.97
N GLY A 139 11.39 -12.07 1.81
CA GLY A 139 10.97 -13.48 1.76
C GLY A 139 9.61 -13.75 2.39
N ARG A 140 8.71 -12.73 2.48
CA ARG A 140 7.40 -12.84 3.10
C ARG A 140 6.28 -12.47 2.14
N PHE A 141 5.10 -13.06 2.35
CA PHE A 141 3.90 -12.72 1.61
C PHE A 141 2.67 -12.68 2.52
N ILE A 142 1.66 -11.91 2.13
CA ILE A 142 0.36 -11.81 2.80
C ILE A 142 -0.69 -12.55 2.00
N HIS A 143 -1.56 -13.30 2.65
CA HIS A 143 -2.59 -14.10 2.01
C HIS A 143 -3.79 -14.40 2.92
N SER A 144 -4.89 -14.83 2.33
CA SER A 144 -6.02 -15.48 3.00
C SER A 144 -5.90 -16.99 2.81
N PRO A 145 -5.44 -17.75 3.82
CA PRO A 145 -4.89 -19.11 3.59
C PRO A 145 -5.94 -20.19 3.30
N SER A 146 -6.85 -20.48 4.24
CA SER A 146 -7.86 -21.54 4.12
C SER A 146 -8.88 -21.50 5.27
N THR A 147 -9.94 -22.29 5.17
CA THR A 147 -10.96 -22.43 6.23
C THR A 147 -10.33 -22.70 7.60
N GLY A 148 -10.84 -22.01 8.61
CA GLY A 148 -10.33 -22.09 9.99
C GLY A 148 -9.11 -21.21 10.28
N LYS A 149 -8.60 -20.51 9.27
CA LYS A 149 -7.48 -19.56 9.40
C LYS A 149 -7.90 -18.15 9.03
N SER A 150 -7.03 -17.20 9.32
CA SER A 150 -7.25 -15.77 9.01
C SER A 150 -6.14 -15.24 8.11
N ILE A 151 -6.40 -14.09 7.48
CA ILE A 151 -5.39 -13.36 6.71
C ILE A 151 -4.17 -13.12 7.59
N SER A 152 -3.01 -13.50 7.07
CA SER A 152 -1.74 -13.47 7.80
C SER A 152 -0.55 -13.27 6.86
N ILE A 153 0.58 -12.92 7.46
CA ILE A 153 1.87 -12.86 6.78
C ILE A 153 2.60 -14.18 7.06
N THR A 154 3.20 -14.75 6.00
CA THR A 154 3.85 -16.06 6.05
C THR A 154 5.18 -15.99 5.29
N SER A 155 6.16 -16.83 5.70
CA SER A 155 7.43 -16.97 4.99
C SER A 155 7.23 -17.64 3.63
N LEU A 156 7.86 -17.07 2.60
CA LEU A 156 8.00 -17.66 1.27
C LEU A 156 9.23 -18.60 1.20
N ASP A 157 10.22 -18.35 2.05
CA ASP A 157 11.53 -19.01 1.97
C ASP A 157 11.67 -20.23 2.87
N SER A 158 10.72 -20.46 3.75
CA SER A 158 10.73 -21.58 4.69
C SER A 158 9.36 -22.21 4.92
N GLY A 159 9.35 -23.42 5.45
CA GLY A 159 8.14 -24.14 5.83
C GLY A 159 7.31 -24.64 4.64
N TYR A 160 6.01 -24.79 4.87
CA TYR A 160 5.07 -25.38 3.92
C TYR A 160 5.05 -24.68 2.55
N TRP A 161 5.01 -23.35 2.54
CA TRP A 161 4.80 -22.57 1.34
C TRP A 161 6.05 -22.48 0.44
N ALA A 162 7.24 -22.61 1.02
CA ALA A 162 8.51 -22.60 0.26
C ALA A 162 8.53 -23.70 -0.82
N ASN A 163 7.99 -24.87 -0.48
CA ASN A 163 7.93 -26.04 -1.37
C ASN A 163 6.69 -26.06 -2.29
N LYS A 164 5.78 -25.10 -2.15
CA LYS A 164 4.54 -25.00 -2.92
C LYS A 164 4.54 -23.89 -3.95
N PHE A 165 5.55 -23.04 -3.95
CA PHE A 165 5.71 -21.94 -4.91
C PHE A 165 5.83 -22.48 -6.34
N VAL A 166 5.05 -21.90 -7.27
CA VAL A 166 5.03 -22.27 -8.69
C VAL A 166 5.53 -21.14 -9.56
N THR A 167 4.99 -19.93 -9.39
CA THR A 167 5.30 -18.78 -10.24
C THR A 167 4.92 -17.48 -9.54
N ALA A 168 5.33 -16.36 -10.15
CA ALA A 168 4.88 -15.03 -9.74
C ALA A 168 4.48 -14.18 -10.94
N ARG A 169 3.63 -13.17 -10.70
CA ARG A 169 3.16 -12.20 -11.69
C ARG A 169 3.20 -10.78 -11.14
N ARG A 170 3.65 -9.84 -11.98
CA ARG A 170 3.59 -8.40 -11.73
C ARG A 170 2.53 -7.78 -12.62
N VAL A 171 1.60 -7.05 -12.00
CA VAL A 171 0.54 -6.29 -12.67
C VAL A 171 0.60 -4.80 -12.34
N LEU A 172 1.39 -4.42 -11.34
CA LEU A 172 1.79 -3.03 -11.12
C LEU A 172 2.86 -2.68 -12.16
N ASP A 173 2.70 -1.59 -12.85
CA ASP A 173 3.66 -1.09 -13.85
C ASP A 173 3.88 -2.05 -15.05
N ALA A 174 2.83 -2.79 -15.42
CA ALA A 174 2.80 -3.63 -16.62
C ALA A 174 2.16 -2.88 -17.79
#